data_279f1099386936617f5777f38acabd56
#
_entry.id   279f1099386936617f5777f38acabd56
#
_cell.length_a   1.000
_cell.length_b   1.000
_cell.length_c   1.000
_cell.angle_alpha   90.00
_cell.angle_beta   90.00
_cell.angle_gamma   90.00
#
_symmetry.space_group_name_H-M   'P 1'
#
loop_
_entity.id
_entity.type
_entity.pdbx_description
1 polymer ?
#
loop_
_entity_poly.entity_id
_entity_poly.type
_entity_poly.pdbx_seq_one_letter_code
_entity_poly.pdbx_strand_id
1 'polypeptide(L)'
;PEITVRESSIDIGDRSSGLINRVEKTESGYDYVQLTDYLRSIKQQYPTKEEATVLVEPYIPYEVLVAVMDRVRVAVERDEAWNRVNRVELFPQVSVGDAPL
;
A
#
# COMPACT_ATOMS: atom_id res chain seq x y z
N PRO A 1 -2.99 8.63 -3.10
CA PRO A 1 -2.36 8.43 -1.78
C PRO A 1 -0.83 8.35 -1.88
N GLU A 2 -0.21 8.62 -0.77
CA GLU A 2 1.24 8.54 -0.63
C GLU A 2 1.56 7.47 0.41
N ILE A 3 2.31 6.47 0.01
CA ILE A 3 2.67 5.33 0.86
C ILE A 3 4.17 5.42 1.15
N THR A 4 4.53 5.65 2.41
CA THR A 4 5.92 5.77 2.82
C THR A 4 6.36 4.51 3.54
N VAL A 5 7.32 3.80 2.95
CA VAL A 5 7.85 2.56 3.51
C VAL A 5 9.05 2.90 4.39
N ARG A 6 8.89 2.67 5.68
CA ARG A 6 9.91 2.91 6.70
C ARG A 6 10.40 1.60 7.29
N GLU A 7 11.51 1.63 8.00
CA GLU A 7 12.04 0.43 8.65
C GLU A 7 11.08 -0.18 9.67
N SER A 8 10.28 0.65 10.35
CA SER A 8 9.39 0.20 11.42
C SER A 8 7.92 0.28 11.08
N SER A 9 7.55 0.87 9.95
CA SER A 9 6.14 1.06 9.59
C SER A 9 5.96 1.33 8.10
N ILE A 10 4.71 1.22 7.65
CA ILE A 10 4.28 1.75 6.37
C ILE A 10 3.25 2.82 6.67
N ASP A 11 3.53 4.04 6.28
CA ASP A 11 2.67 5.19 6.55
C ASP A 11 1.87 5.52 5.30
N ILE A 12 0.56 5.64 5.45
CA ILE A 12 -0.34 5.96 4.36
C ILE A 12 -0.89 7.36 4.58
N GLY A 13 -0.72 8.22 3.61
CA GLY A 13 -1.14 9.60 3.74
C GLY A 13 -1.57 10.21 2.42
N ASP A 14 -1.80 11.50 2.48
CA ASP A 14 -2.17 12.33 1.35
C ASP A 14 -1.44 13.67 1.53
N ARG A 15 -1.08 14.32 0.43
CA ARG A 15 -0.44 15.63 0.46
C ARG A 15 -1.27 16.68 1.17
N SER A 16 -2.58 16.61 1.04
CA SER A 16 -3.49 17.60 1.63
C SER A 16 -3.88 17.30 3.06
N SER A 17 -3.93 16.01 3.43
CA SER A 17 -4.43 15.57 4.74
C SER A 17 -3.34 15.08 5.69
N GLY A 18 -2.10 14.91 5.20
CA GLY A 18 -1.02 14.34 5.98
C GLY A 18 -1.19 12.83 6.21
N LEU A 19 -0.75 12.35 7.36
CA LEU A 19 -0.82 10.93 7.72
C LEU A 19 -2.28 10.52 7.98
N ILE A 20 -2.75 9.51 7.27
CA ILE A 20 -4.10 8.96 7.43
C ILE A 20 -4.06 7.70 8.26
N ASN A 21 -3.18 6.76 7.94
CA ASN A 21 -3.05 5.45 8.59
C ASN A 21 -1.60 5.03 8.68
N ARG A 22 -1.33 4.15 9.64
CA ARG A 22 0.01 3.57 9.83
C ARG A 22 -0.10 2.07 10.05
N VAL A 23 0.69 1.31 9.31
CA VAL A 23 0.84 -0.13 9.49
C VAL A 23 2.17 -0.37 10.20
N GLU A 24 2.10 -0.80 11.45
CA GLU A 24 3.29 -1.08 12.25
C GLU A 24 3.94 -2.40 11.80
N LYS A 25 5.27 -2.41 11.74
CA LYS A 25 6.02 -3.64 11.52
C LYS A 25 6.09 -4.43 12.80
N THR A 26 5.77 -5.71 12.73
CA THR A 26 5.87 -6.65 13.84
C THR A 26 7.10 -7.56 13.65
N GLU A 27 7.33 -8.48 14.59
CA GLU A 27 8.38 -9.50 14.46
C GLU A 27 8.19 -10.37 13.23
N SER A 28 6.94 -10.54 12.78
CA SER A 28 6.60 -11.29 11.57
C SER A 28 6.76 -10.48 10.29
N GLY A 29 7.12 -9.20 10.38
CA GLY A 29 7.25 -8.30 9.26
C GLY A 29 6.10 -7.29 9.17
N TYR A 30 5.92 -6.71 7.99
CA TYR A 30 4.82 -5.77 7.74
C TYR A 30 3.51 -6.52 7.55
N ASP A 31 2.43 -5.96 8.10
CA ASP A 31 1.08 -6.52 7.91
C ASP A 31 0.50 -6.04 6.58
N TYR A 32 0.77 -6.81 5.53
CA TYR A 32 0.30 -6.47 4.18
C TYR A 32 -1.23 -6.60 4.03
N VAL A 33 -1.88 -7.41 4.85
CA VAL A 33 -3.34 -7.50 4.86
C VAL A 33 -3.94 -6.18 5.31
N GLN A 34 -3.40 -5.61 6.39
CA GLN A 34 -3.83 -4.31 6.89
C GLN A 34 -3.57 -3.19 5.88
N LEU A 35 -2.41 -3.23 5.20
CA LEU A 35 -2.09 -2.29 4.13
C LEU A 35 -3.14 -2.35 3.02
N THR A 36 -3.48 -3.55 2.57
CA THR A 36 -4.50 -3.75 1.54
C THR A 36 -5.87 -3.21 1.97
N ASP A 37 -6.25 -3.46 3.21
CA ASP A 37 -7.54 -2.98 3.75
C ASP A 37 -7.62 -1.45 3.76
N TYR A 38 -6.55 -0.78 4.16
CA TYR A 38 -6.48 0.68 4.14
C TYR A 38 -6.54 1.23 2.71
N LEU A 39 -5.81 0.61 1.78
CA LEU A 39 -5.81 1.03 0.38
C LEU A 39 -7.17 0.84 -0.28
N ARG A 40 -7.86 -0.26 0.02
CA ARG A 40 -9.24 -0.47 -0.45
C ARG A 40 -10.18 0.61 0.06
N SER A 41 -10.05 0.96 1.32
CA SER A 41 -10.87 2.01 1.94
C SER A 41 -10.70 3.34 1.23
N ILE A 42 -9.46 3.69 0.90
CA ILE A 42 -9.16 4.91 0.14
C ILE A 42 -9.77 4.82 -1.27
N LYS A 43 -9.65 3.69 -1.93
CA LYS A 43 -10.20 3.49 -3.27
C LYS A 43 -11.73 3.61 -3.27
N GLN A 44 -12.40 3.14 -2.22
CA GLN A 44 -13.85 3.29 -2.07
C GLN A 44 -14.26 4.75 -1.92
N GLN A 45 -13.47 5.54 -1.23
CA GLN A 45 -13.74 6.99 -1.07
C GLN A 45 -13.44 7.77 -2.34
N TYR A 46 -12.43 7.36 -3.11
CA TYR A 46 -11.97 8.04 -4.32
C TYR A 46 -11.86 7.05 -5.48
N PRO A 47 -12.99 6.53 -5.97
CA PRO A 47 -12.97 5.41 -6.93
C PRO A 47 -12.36 5.76 -8.29
N THR A 48 -12.28 7.02 -8.64
CA THR A 48 -11.68 7.46 -9.92
C THR A 48 -10.19 7.75 -9.83
N LYS A 49 -9.62 7.76 -8.62
CA LYS A 49 -8.20 8.01 -8.44
C LYS A 49 -7.39 6.78 -8.82
N GLU A 50 -6.42 6.93 -9.71
CA GLU A 50 -5.60 5.82 -10.22
C GLU A 50 -4.12 5.96 -9.84
N GLU A 51 -3.72 7.12 -9.32
CA GLU A 51 -2.33 7.43 -9.02
C GLU A 51 -2.00 7.21 -7.56
N ALA A 52 -0.80 6.68 -7.31
CA ALA A 52 -0.23 6.58 -5.98
C ALA A 52 1.27 6.84 -6.04
N THR A 53 1.83 7.31 -4.94
CA THR A 53 3.28 7.51 -4.80
C THR A 53 3.79 6.62 -3.69
N VAL A 54 4.84 5.86 -3.96
CA VAL A 54 5.52 5.04 -2.96
C VAL A 54 6.88 5.69 -2.68
N LEU A 55 7.07 6.09 -1.43
CA LEU A 55 8.34 6.66 -0.95
C LEU A 55 9.03 5.63 -0.06
N VAL A 56 10.34 5.50 -0.19
CA VAL A 56 11.09 4.43 0.47
C VAL A 56 12.27 5.03 1.22
N GLU A 57 12.40 4.68 2.50
CA GLU A 57 13.59 5.02 3.27
C GLU A 57 14.81 4.27 2.73
N PRO A 58 16.03 4.83 2.91
CA PRO A 58 17.26 4.10 2.60
C PRO A 58 17.29 2.76 3.34
N TYR A 59 17.92 1.77 2.74
CA TYR A 59 18.12 0.44 3.31
C TYR A 59 16.89 -0.46 3.38
N ILE A 60 15.75 -0.04 2.85
CA ILE A 60 14.60 -0.93 2.70
C ILE A 60 14.93 -1.98 1.64
N PRO A 61 14.80 -3.28 1.94
CA PRO A 61 15.07 -4.33 0.96
C PRO A 61 14.18 -4.20 -0.27
N TYR A 62 14.73 -4.53 -1.42
CA TYR A 62 14.01 -4.45 -2.70
C TYR A 62 12.73 -5.29 -2.70
N GLU A 63 12.77 -6.49 -2.12
CA GLU A 63 11.60 -7.35 -2.02
C GLU A 63 10.45 -6.73 -1.22
N VAL A 64 10.75 -5.88 -0.24
CA VAL A 64 9.71 -5.14 0.49
C VAL A 64 9.08 -4.09 -0.43
N LEU A 65 9.88 -3.36 -1.17
CA LEU A 65 9.39 -2.37 -2.14
C LEU A 65 8.45 -3.04 -3.16
N VAL A 66 8.86 -4.17 -3.74
CA VAL A 66 8.05 -4.91 -4.71
C VAL A 66 6.74 -5.37 -4.08
N ALA A 67 6.80 -5.92 -2.86
CA ALA A 67 5.60 -6.38 -2.15
C ALA A 67 4.62 -5.24 -1.90
N VAL A 68 5.10 -4.07 -1.51
CA VAL A 68 4.25 -2.89 -1.30
C VAL A 68 3.65 -2.40 -2.62
N MET A 69 4.46 -2.30 -3.66
CA MET A 69 3.98 -1.85 -4.97
C MET A 69 2.89 -2.77 -5.53
N ASP A 70 3.04 -4.07 -5.36
CA ASP A 70 2.04 -5.03 -5.82
C ASP A 70 0.69 -4.82 -5.12
N ARG A 71 0.72 -4.56 -3.80
CA ARG A 71 -0.51 -4.31 -3.04
C ARG A 71 -1.14 -2.96 -3.35
N VAL A 72 -0.32 -1.98 -3.69
CA VAL A 72 -0.81 -0.65 -4.08
C VAL A 72 -1.55 -0.74 -5.42
N ARG A 73 -1.05 -1.55 -6.34
CA ARG A 73 -1.66 -1.70 -7.67
C ARG A 73 -2.92 -2.54 -7.66
N VAL A 74 -2.90 -3.68 -6.96
CA VAL A 74 -3.95 -4.70 -7.07
C VAL A 74 -4.23 -5.31 -5.70
N ALA A 75 -5.51 -5.39 -5.34
CA ALA A 75 -5.96 -6.19 -4.21
C ALA A 75 -6.36 -7.57 -4.73
N VAL A 76 -5.93 -8.60 -4.02
CA VAL A 76 -6.32 -9.99 -4.32
C VAL A 76 -7.39 -10.39 -3.32
N GLU A 77 -8.56 -10.76 -3.82
CA GLU A 77 -9.68 -11.22 -3.01
C GLU A 77 -9.93 -12.69 -3.30
N ARG A 78 -10.09 -13.47 -2.24
CA ARG A 78 -10.45 -14.88 -2.37
C ARG A 78 -11.91 -15.06 -2.03
N ASP A 79 -12.68 -15.60 -2.97
CA ASP A 79 -14.04 -16.06 -2.73
C ASP A 79 -14.00 -17.56 -2.42
N GLU A 80 -14.11 -17.91 -1.16
CA GLU A 80 -14.02 -19.29 -0.70
C GLU A 80 -15.21 -20.14 -1.18
N ALA A 81 -16.39 -19.51 -1.31
CA ALA A 81 -17.60 -20.21 -1.73
C ALA A 81 -17.48 -20.75 -3.16
N TRP A 82 -16.77 -20.04 -4.03
CA TRP A 82 -16.59 -20.40 -5.43
C TRP A 82 -15.20 -20.85 -5.77
N ASN A 83 -14.29 -20.91 -4.79
CA ASN A 83 -12.88 -21.22 -4.97
C ASN A 83 -12.22 -20.35 -6.06
N ARG A 84 -12.57 -19.07 -6.05
CA ARG A 84 -12.06 -18.10 -7.01
C ARG A 84 -11.15 -17.11 -6.36
N VAL A 85 -10.16 -16.64 -7.13
CA VAL A 85 -9.30 -15.53 -6.76
C VAL A 85 -9.62 -14.39 -7.71
N ASN A 86 -10.09 -13.27 -7.15
CA ASN A 86 -10.39 -12.06 -7.90
C ASN A 86 -9.29 -11.04 -7.68
N ARG A 87 -8.89 -10.35 -8.75
CA ARG A 87 -7.96 -9.23 -8.68
C ARG A 87 -8.74 -7.95 -8.88
N VAL A 88 -8.60 -7.03 -7.95
CA VAL A 88 -9.25 -5.73 -8.00
C VAL A 88 -8.17 -4.68 -8.16
N GLU A 89 -8.20 -3.96 -9.27
CA GLU A 89 -7.25 -2.89 -9.54
C GLU A 89 -7.51 -1.72 -8.59
N LEU A 90 -6.47 -1.24 -7.92
CA LEU A 90 -6.56 -0.12 -6.99
C LEU A 90 -5.93 1.14 -7.58
N PHE A 91 -4.60 1.22 -7.54
CA PHE A 91 -3.84 2.37 -8.03
C PHE A 91 -2.77 1.88 -9.01
N PRO A 92 -3.13 1.71 -10.30
CA PRO A 92 -2.20 1.14 -11.27
C PRO A 92 -1.06 2.07 -11.66
N GLN A 93 -1.21 3.37 -11.46
CA GLN A 93 -0.19 4.36 -11.81
C GLN A 93 0.64 4.70 -10.58
N VAL A 94 1.73 3.98 -10.39
CA VAL A 94 2.60 4.12 -9.21
C VAL A 94 3.89 4.82 -9.59
N SER A 95 4.20 5.89 -8.86
CA SER A 95 5.49 6.56 -8.90
C SER A 95 6.29 6.18 -7.65
N VAL A 96 7.60 6.04 -7.80
CA VAL A 96 8.50 5.66 -6.69
C VAL A 96 9.53 6.76 -6.49
N GLY A 97 9.79 7.08 -5.23
CA GLY A 97 10.80 8.05 -4.84
C GLY A 97 11.39 7.76 -3.47
N ASP A 98 12.29 8.63 -3.05
CA ASP A 98 12.93 8.51 -1.74
C ASP A 98 12.08 9.17 -0.66
N ALA A 99 11.98 8.52 0.49
CA ALA A 99 11.31 9.08 1.64
C ALA A 99 12.14 10.24 2.22
N PRO A 100 11.50 11.35 2.64
CA PRO A 100 12.21 12.41 3.32
C PRO A 100 12.72 11.92 4.67
N LEU A 101 13.92 12.36 5.02
CA LEU A 101 14.57 12.00 6.29
C LEU A 101 14.08 12.88 7.45
#